data_0d978b15308b21aadfe8b93d4c08d113
#
_entry.id   0d978b15308b21aadfe8b93d4c08d113
#
_cell.length_a   1.000
_cell.length_b   1.000
_cell.length_c   1.000
_cell.angle_alpha   90.00
_cell.angle_beta   90.00
_cell.angle_gamma   90.00
#
_symmetry.space_group_name_H-M   'P 1'
#
loop_
_entity.id
_entity.type
_entity.pdbx_description
1 polymer ?
#
loop_
_entity_poly.entity_id
_entity_poly.type
_entity_poly.pdbx_seq_one_letter_code
_entity_poly.pdbx_strand_id
1 'polypeptide(L)'
;MKRHLIFCIALVAVMASCVKEPQIYRRLTEEEAAIVPYQMGQTIRMLNQDNDTLCFTVVHDTTFVSNDHYDPRYNPSGKMIEPRPYFYAREVVLQSPPEDSCLLRCIVAPEKVVTVTYEELRLSQDRDFYYWHTLLGRTLPLNDLATTTFTIGETTYEDVHVDQGSYMADTTMVSYAWYYSEQQGLIVVKHGDYSLTLIP
;
A
#
# COMPACT_ATOMS: atom_id res chain seq x y z
N MET A 1 36.64 -40.85 -16.82
CA MET A 1 36.53 -39.43 -16.52
C MET A 1 35.63 -38.64 -17.48
N LYS A 2 35.72 -38.78 -18.78
CA LYS A 2 34.88 -38.02 -19.77
C LYS A 2 33.36 -38.24 -19.63
N ARG A 3 32.90 -39.44 -19.27
CA ARG A 3 31.47 -39.78 -19.13
C ARG A 3 30.81 -39.11 -17.92
N HIS A 4 31.51 -38.93 -16.79
CA HIS A 4 30.99 -38.30 -15.59
C HIS A 4 30.90 -36.77 -15.76
N LEU A 5 31.83 -36.17 -16.53
CA LEU A 5 31.82 -34.75 -16.82
C LEU A 5 30.59 -34.34 -17.65
N ILE A 6 30.23 -35.14 -18.66
CA ILE A 6 29.05 -34.89 -19.53
C ILE A 6 27.75 -35.01 -18.69
N PHE A 7 27.68 -35.97 -17.75
CA PHE A 7 26.51 -36.10 -16.89
C PHE A 7 26.33 -34.94 -15.91
N CYS A 8 27.42 -34.42 -15.34
CA CYS A 8 27.37 -33.22 -14.48
C CYS A 8 26.97 -31.96 -15.25
N ILE A 9 27.46 -31.78 -16.50
CA ILE A 9 27.09 -30.63 -17.33
C ILE A 9 25.60 -30.70 -17.73
N ALA A 10 25.09 -31.89 -18.06
CA ALA A 10 23.67 -32.11 -18.36
C ALA A 10 22.77 -31.83 -17.13
N LEU A 11 23.19 -32.24 -15.93
CA LEU A 11 22.45 -31.99 -14.69
C LEU A 11 22.39 -30.50 -14.36
N VAL A 12 23.49 -29.75 -14.52
CA VAL A 12 23.55 -28.30 -14.31
C VAL A 12 22.67 -27.57 -15.33
N ALA A 13 22.67 -28.00 -16.60
CA ALA A 13 21.81 -27.40 -17.63
C ALA A 13 20.31 -27.61 -17.35
N VAL A 14 19.92 -28.78 -16.80
CA VAL A 14 18.54 -29.06 -16.41
C VAL A 14 18.12 -28.23 -15.19
N MET A 15 19.02 -28.02 -14.23
CA MET A 15 18.74 -27.19 -13.06
C MET A 15 18.62 -25.69 -13.43
N ALA A 16 19.39 -25.22 -14.39
CA ALA A 16 19.32 -23.83 -14.87
C ALA A 16 18.05 -23.54 -15.69
N SER A 17 17.42 -24.57 -16.27
CA SER A 17 16.20 -24.40 -17.10
C SER A 17 14.89 -24.31 -16.29
N CYS A 18 14.94 -24.50 -14.97
CA CYS A 18 13.75 -24.54 -14.13
C CYS A 18 13.40 -23.22 -13.44
N VAL A 19 14.25 -22.19 -13.55
CA VAL A 19 13.90 -20.84 -13.06
C VAL A 19 13.16 -20.12 -14.18
N LYS A 20 11.85 -20.33 -14.27
CA LYS A 20 11.00 -19.45 -15.09
C LYS A 20 11.04 -18.07 -14.43
N GLU A 21 11.58 -17.08 -15.15
CA GLU A 21 11.42 -15.70 -14.74
C GLU A 21 9.93 -15.39 -14.58
N PRO A 22 9.54 -14.63 -13.53
CA PRO A 22 8.15 -14.24 -13.36
C PRO A 22 7.69 -13.47 -14.61
N GLN A 23 6.56 -13.88 -15.18
CA GLN A 23 5.98 -13.15 -16.32
C GLN A 23 5.37 -11.86 -15.78
N ILE A 24 5.99 -10.72 -16.09
CA ILE A 24 5.48 -9.40 -15.73
C ILE A 24 4.45 -9.01 -16.79
N TYR A 25 3.18 -8.99 -16.40
CA TYR A 25 2.08 -8.69 -17.30
C TYR A 25 1.86 -7.18 -17.49
N ARG A 26 2.13 -6.36 -16.49
CA ARG A 26 1.90 -4.93 -16.57
C ARG A 26 2.97 -4.12 -15.85
N ARG A 27 3.42 -3.07 -16.51
CA ARG A 27 4.28 -2.05 -15.92
C ARG A 27 3.42 -0.88 -15.45
N LEU A 28 3.84 -0.26 -14.36
CA LEU A 28 3.29 1.01 -13.91
C LEU A 28 3.68 2.10 -14.91
N THR A 29 2.71 2.89 -15.35
CA THR A 29 2.97 4.07 -16.18
C THR A 29 3.47 5.22 -15.31
N GLU A 30 4.08 6.24 -15.91
CA GLU A 30 4.49 7.45 -15.18
C GLU A 30 3.29 8.16 -14.56
N GLU A 31 2.17 8.21 -15.26
CA GLU A 31 0.92 8.78 -14.75
C GLU A 31 0.40 8.02 -13.52
N GLU A 32 0.37 6.68 -13.59
CA GLU A 32 -0.04 5.85 -12.45
C GLU A 32 0.93 5.99 -11.28
N ALA A 33 2.25 6.06 -11.53
CA ALA A 33 3.23 6.27 -10.46
C ALA A 33 3.08 7.64 -9.78
N ALA A 34 2.67 8.67 -10.53
CA ALA A 34 2.47 10.02 -10.02
C ALA A 34 1.25 10.17 -9.10
N ILE A 35 0.33 9.20 -9.08
CA ILE A 35 -0.85 9.19 -8.20
C ILE A 35 -0.48 9.21 -6.71
N VAL A 36 0.68 8.66 -6.34
CA VAL A 36 1.28 8.85 -5.01
C VAL A 36 2.26 10.01 -5.12
N PRO A 37 1.85 11.26 -4.77
CA PRO A 37 2.58 12.48 -5.13
C PRO A 37 3.77 12.78 -4.23
N TYR A 38 4.05 11.92 -3.27
CA TYR A 38 5.10 12.12 -2.28
C TYR A 38 6.49 11.86 -2.87
N GLN A 39 7.47 12.71 -2.51
CA GLN A 39 8.84 12.64 -2.97
C GLN A 39 9.81 12.41 -1.80
N MET A 40 10.91 11.73 -2.06
CA MET A 40 11.95 11.45 -1.06
C MET A 40 12.37 12.71 -0.30
N GLY A 41 12.33 12.65 1.04
CA GLY A 41 12.65 13.77 1.93
C GLY A 41 11.53 14.80 2.10
N GLN A 42 10.42 14.72 1.37
CA GLN A 42 9.26 15.57 1.58
C GLN A 42 8.64 15.28 2.95
N THR A 43 8.20 16.34 3.63
CA THR A 43 7.47 16.23 4.91
C THR A 43 6.04 16.70 4.70
N ILE A 44 5.08 15.91 5.19
CA ILE A 44 3.68 16.27 5.31
C ILE A 44 3.29 16.33 6.79
N ARG A 45 2.28 17.11 7.11
CA ARG A 45 1.75 17.24 8.48
C ARG A 45 0.31 16.78 8.51
N MET A 46 -0.04 15.99 9.51
CA MET A 46 -1.40 15.51 9.70
C MET A 46 -1.82 15.72 11.16
N LEU A 47 -3.09 16.03 11.40
CA LEU A 47 -3.70 16.00 12.73
C LEU A 47 -4.22 14.59 12.99
N ASN A 48 -3.91 14.06 14.18
CA ASN A 48 -4.52 12.82 14.66
C ASN A 48 -5.89 13.09 15.34
N GLN A 49 -6.54 12.05 15.87
CA GLN A 49 -7.81 12.16 16.59
C GLN A 49 -7.74 13.01 17.86
N ASP A 50 -6.57 13.16 18.46
CA ASP A 50 -6.33 13.94 19.67
C ASP A 50 -5.99 15.39 19.37
N ASN A 51 -5.99 15.78 18.08
CA ASN A 51 -5.55 17.05 17.54
C ASN A 51 -4.03 17.31 17.68
N ASP A 52 -3.24 16.25 17.87
CA ASP A 52 -1.78 16.37 17.82
C ASP A 52 -1.30 16.40 16.37
N THR A 53 -0.28 17.21 16.12
CA THR A 53 0.34 17.28 14.79
C THR A 53 1.41 16.21 14.65
N LEU A 54 1.17 15.27 13.74
CA LEU A 54 2.16 14.28 13.31
C LEU A 54 2.88 14.80 12.05
N CYS A 55 4.22 14.76 12.08
CA CYS A 55 5.06 15.12 10.94
C CYS A 55 5.61 13.86 10.28
N PHE A 56 5.22 13.58 9.06
CA PHE A 56 5.67 12.42 8.30
C PHE A 56 6.67 12.83 7.23
N THR A 57 7.87 12.25 7.25
CA THR A 57 8.88 12.47 6.21
C THR A 57 9.01 11.23 5.33
N VAL A 58 9.06 11.42 4.01
CA VAL A 58 9.29 10.32 3.05
C VAL A 58 10.70 9.78 3.23
N VAL A 59 10.81 8.55 3.71
CA VAL A 59 12.09 7.87 3.99
C VAL A 59 12.39 6.75 3.00
N HIS A 60 11.39 6.32 2.22
CA HIS A 60 11.54 5.26 1.23
C HIS A 60 10.62 5.52 0.04
N ASP A 61 11.15 5.30 -1.16
CA ASP A 61 10.43 5.40 -2.44
C ASP A 61 11.07 4.42 -3.41
N THR A 62 10.35 3.36 -3.76
CA THR A 62 10.87 2.29 -4.60
C THR A 62 9.81 1.68 -5.48
N THR A 63 10.25 1.10 -6.60
CA THR A 63 9.41 0.26 -7.46
C THR A 63 9.79 -1.20 -7.28
N PHE A 64 8.84 -2.05 -7.08
CA PHE A 64 9.04 -3.48 -6.87
C PHE A 64 8.04 -4.32 -7.69
N VAL A 65 8.29 -5.62 -7.79
CA VAL A 65 7.39 -6.56 -8.45
C VAL A 65 6.47 -7.18 -7.39
N SER A 66 5.17 -7.07 -7.59
CA SER A 66 4.16 -7.62 -6.70
C SER A 66 3.12 -8.45 -7.46
N ASN A 67 2.39 -9.27 -6.72
CA ASN A 67 1.20 -9.98 -7.18
C ASN A 67 0.04 -9.88 -6.16
N ASP A 68 0.13 -8.99 -5.19
CA ASP A 68 -0.73 -8.98 -3.99
C ASP A 68 -2.16 -8.47 -4.26
N HIS A 69 -2.37 -7.71 -5.35
CA HIS A 69 -3.68 -7.16 -5.69
C HIS A 69 -4.46 -8.00 -6.72
N TYR A 70 -4.00 -9.22 -7.00
CA TYR A 70 -4.70 -10.12 -7.91
C TYR A 70 -5.57 -11.10 -7.13
N ASP A 71 -6.88 -11.12 -7.45
CA ASP A 71 -7.81 -12.13 -6.94
C ASP A 71 -7.69 -13.40 -7.81
N PRO A 72 -7.05 -14.47 -7.33
CA PRO A 72 -6.84 -15.66 -8.14
C PRO A 72 -8.17 -16.36 -8.38
N ARG A 73 -8.50 -16.60 -9.64
CA ARG A 73 -9.64 -17.41 -9.99
C ARG A 73 -9.36 -18.88 -9.68
N TYR A 74 -10.17 -19.47 -8.85
CA TYR A 74 -10.16 -20.89 -8.53
C TYR A 74 -11.34 -21.58 -9.21
N ASN A 75 -11.12 -22.82 -9.68
CA ASN A 75 -12.22 -23.66 -10.10
C ASN A 75 -12.98 -24.21 -8.86
N PRO A 76 -14.18 -24.81 -9.05
CA PRO A 76 -14.96 -25.38 -7.93
C PRO A 76 -14.23 -26.45 -7.11
N SER A 77 -13.16 -27.06 -7.66
CA SER A 77 -12.30 -28.02 -6.93
C SER A 77 -11.15 -27.34 -6.16
N GLY A 78 -11.10 -26.00 -6.12
CA GLY A 78 -10.06 -25.23 -5.42
C GLY A 78 -8.72 -25.17 -6.16
N LYS A 79 -8.68 -25.61 -7.44
CA LYS A 79 -7.46 -25.48 -8.25
C LYS A 79 -7.39 -24.12 -8.92
N MET A 80 -6.26 -23.46 -8.80
CA MET A 80 -5.99 -22.19 -9.48
C MET A 80 -6.09 -22.35 -11.00
N ILE A 81 -6.96 -21.57 -11.64
CA ILE A 81 -7.21 -21.66 -13.10
C ILE A 81 -6.18 -20.80 -13.85
N GLU A 82 -5.78 -19.68 -13.27
CA GLU A 82 -4.86 -18.73 -13.88
C GLU A 82 -3.66 -18.47 -12.96
N PRO A 83 -2.43 -18.43 -13.50
CA PRO A 83 -1.28 -18.00 -12.71
C PRO A 83 -1.48 -16.54 -12.28
N ARG A 84 -1.05 -16.20 -11.06
CA ARG A 84 -1.07 -14.83 -10.57
C ARG A 84 -0.22 -13.96 -11.50
N PRO A 85 -0.78 -12.90 -12.10
CA PRO A 85 0.04 -11.97 -12.87
C PRO A 85 0.96 -11.23 -11.92
N TYR A 86 2.18 -10.95 -12.40
CA TYR A 86 3.08 -10.04 -11.73
C TYR A 86 2.93 -8.65 -12.35
N PHE A 87 3.05 -7.63 -11.53
CA PHE A 87 3.04 -6.24 -11.96
C PHE A 87 4.05 -5.43 -11.17
N TYR A 88 4.46 -4.30 -11.73
CA TYR A 88 5.24 -3.32 -10.98
C TYR A 88 4.32 -2.47 -10.12
N ALA A 89 4.69 -2.28 -8.86
CA ALA A 89 4.07 -1.34 -7.94
C ALA A 89 5.12 -0.36 -7.42
N ARG A 90 4.72 0.87 -7.09
CA ARG A 90 5.56 1.84 -6.39
C ARG A 90 5.13 1.93 -4.95
N GLU A 91 6.06 1.81 -4.02
CA GLU A 91 5.87 1.99 -2.60
C GLU A 91 6.55 3.26 -2.13
N VAL A 92 5.81 4.07 -1.39
CA VAL A 92 6.32 5.24 -0.68
C VAL A 92 6.01 5.08 0.80
N VAL A 93 7.05 5.17 1.63
CA VAL A 93 6.92 5.09 3.09
C VAL A 93 7.28 6.43 3.70
N LEU A 94 6.36 6.96 4.48
CA LEU A 94 6.52 8.16 5.27
C LEU A 94 6.61 7.78 6.74
N GLN A 95 7.59 8.30 7.45
CA GLN A 95 7.83 8.00 8.86
C GLN A 95 7.75 9.26 9.69
N SER A 96 7.09 9.16 10.85
CA SER A 96 7.14 10.19 11.90
C SER A 96 8.48 10.13 12.66
N PRO A 97 8.85 11.18 13.40
CA PRO A 97 9.98 11.16 14.31
C PRO A 97 9.95 9.96 15.27
N PRO A 98 11.11 9.53 15.79
CA PRO A 98 11.23 8.35 16.66
C PRO A 98 10.31 8.35 17.88
N GLU A 99 9.98 9.51 18.42
CA GLU A 99 9.07 9.68 19.55
C GLU A 99 7.63 9.28 19.24
N ASP A 100 7.17 9.43 17.98
CA ASP A 100 5.81 9.08 17.54
C ASP A 100 5.74 7.68 16.96
N SER A 101 6.87 7.19 16.42
CA SER A 101 7.05 5.82 15.89
C SER A 101 5.90 5.35 14.99
N CYS A 102 5.47 6.21 14.05
CA CYS A 102 4.38 5.92 13.12
C CYS A 102 4.88 5.83 11.68
N LEU A 103 4.29 4.92 10.91
CA LEU A 103 4.48 4.81 9.46
C LEU A 103 3.17 5.05 8.72
N LEU A 104 3.25 5.83 7.66
CA LEU A 104 2.22 5.91 6.62
C LEU A 104 2.83 5.33 5.35
N ARG A 105 2.26 4.24 4.86
CA ARG A 105 2.72 3.54 3.67
C ARG A 105 1.70 3.69 2.56
N CYS A 106 2.14 4.08 1.39
CA CYS A 106 1.31 4.19 0.19
C CYS A 106 1.90 3.31 -0.91
N ILE A 107 1.12 2.38 -1.43
CA ILE A 107 1.51 1.51 -2.55
C ILE A 107 0.55 1.82 -3.69
N VAL A 108 1.08 2.16 -4.86
CA VAL A 108 0.30 2.27 -6.09
C VAL A 108 0.60 1.11 -7.01
N ALA A 109 -0.47 0.46 -7.48
CA ALA A 109 -0.46 -0.60 -8.47
C ALA A 109 -1.13 -0.12 -9.77
N PRO A 110 -1.00 -0.86 -10.90
CA PRO A 110 -1.69 -0.56 -12.14
C PRO A 110 -3.20 -0.40 -11.94
N GLU A 111 -3.85 0.31 -12.89
CA GLU A 111 -5.29 0.63 -12.86
C GLU A 111 -5.69 1.61 -11.76
N LYS A 112 -4.72 2.43 -11.30
CA LYS A 112 -4.93 3.42 -10.24
C LYS A 112 -5.42 2.80 -8.93
N VAL A 113 -4.88 1.64 -8.57
CA VAL A 113 -5.16 1.00 -7.29
C VAL A 113 -4.14 1.50 -6.27
N VAL A 114 -4.60 2.19 -5.23
CA VAL A 114 -3.75 2.70 -4.15
C VAL A 114 -4.07 1.96 -2.86
N THR A 115 -3.06 1.38 -2.24
CA THR A 115 -3.17 0.82 -0.88
C THR A 115 -2.49 1.78 0.09
N VAL A 116 -3.23 2.21 1.11
CA VAL A 116 -2.71 3.06 2.18
C VAL A 116 -2.80 2.29 3.49
N THR A 117 -1.68 2.24 4.23
CA THR A 117 -1.65 1.69 5.59
C THR A 117 -1.05 2.71 6.57
N TYR A 118 -1.61 2.78 7.75
CA TYR A 118 -1.08 3.51 8.88
C TYR A 118 -0.71 2.51 9.98
N GLU A 119 0.53 2.56 10.43
CA GLU A 119 1.14 1.59 11.34
C GLU A 119 1.81 2.31 12.50
N GLU A 120 1.73 1.71 13.69
CA GLU A 120 2.46 2.16 14.89
C GLU A 120 3.49 1.13 15.31
N LEU A 121 4.65 1.61 15.78
CA LEU A 121 5.65 0.76 16.40
C LEU A 121 5.21 0.40 17.83
N ARG A 122 4.99 -0.87 18.09
CA ARG A 122 4.58 -1.38 19.39
C ARG A 122 5.61 -2.34 19.95
N LEU A 123 5.84 -2.27 21.27
CA LEU A 123 6.61 -3.28 21.98
C LEU A 123 5.73 -4.52 22.17
N SER A 124 6.23 -5.68 21.78
CA SER A 124 5.59 -6.97 22.08
C SER A 124 5.60 -7.22 23.59
N GLN A 125 4.44 -7.54 24.15
CA GLN A 125 4.32 -7.84 25.58
C GLN A 125 5.01 -9.15 26.01
N ASP A 126 5.22 -10.07 25.05
CA ASP A 126 5.69 -11.43 25.35
C ASP A 126 7.14 -11.70 24.94
N ARG A 127 7.82 -10.82 24.20
CA ARG A 127 9.10 -11.14 23.54
C ARG A 127 10.16 -10.04 23.52
N ASP A 128 9.99 -8.94 24.23
CA ASP A 128 10.94 -7.81 24.31
C ASP A 128 11.46 -7.31 22.96
N PHE A 129 10.63 -7.38 21.89
CA PHE A 129 10.93 -6.81 20.59
C PHE A 129 9.84 -5.85 20.12
N TYR A 130 10.22 -4.86 19.30
CA TYR A 130 9.30 -3.95 18.64
C TYR A 130 8.78 -4.55 17.33
N TYR A 131 7.49 -4.29 17.02
CA TYR A 131 6.87 -4.66 15.75
C TYR A 131 5.95 -3.55 15.25
N TRP A 132 5.80 -3.45 13.92
CA TRP A 132 4.83 -2.56 13.32
C TRP A 132 3.43 -3.17 13.42
N HIS A 133 2.51 -2.43 14.03
CA HIS A 133 1.11 -2.81 14.16
C HIS A 133 0.27 -1.94 13.23
N THR A 134 -0.38 -2.55 12.24
CA THR A 134 -1.29 -1.85 11.34
C THR A 134 -2.55 -1.45 12.10
N LEU A 135 -2.76 -0.15 12.23
CA LEU A 135 -3.97 0.41 12.82
C LEU A 135 -5.06 0.57 11.76
N LEU A 136 -4.68 1.06 10.59
CA LEU A 136 -5.57 1.35 9.49
C LEU A 136 -4.95 0.81 8.20
N GLY A 137 -5.78 0.23 7.35
CA GLY A 137 -5.35 -0.23 6.03
C GLY A 137 -6.51 -0.27 5.05
N ARG A 138 -6.32 0.27 3.84
CA ARG A 138 -7.35 0.26 2.80
C ARG A 138 -6.73 0.24 1.41
N THR A 139 -7.33 -0.56 0.54
CA THR A 139 -7.06 -0.53 -0.90
C THR A 139 -8.17 0.25 -1.59
N LEU A 140 -7.77 1.28 -2.35
CA LEU A 140 -8.64 2.24 -3.01
C LEU A 140 -8.49 2.07 -4.54
N PRO A 141 -9.44 1.42 -5.23
CA PRO A 141 -9.49 1.39 -6.69
C PRO A 141 -10.02 2.73 -7.19
N LEU A 142 -9.15 3.72 -7.41
CA LEU A 142 -9.55 5.12 -7.65
C LEU A 142 -10.47 5.28 -8.86
N ASN A 143 -10.32 4.46 -9.90
CA ASN A 143 -11.21 4.49 -11.07
C ASN A 143 -12.67 4.15 -10.74
N ASP A 144 -12.91 3.41 -9.65
CA ASP A 144 -14.25 2.95 -9.26
C ASP A 144 -14.88 3.84 -8.17
N LEU A 145 -14.11 4.80 -7.63
CA LEU A 145 -14.56 5.68 -6.57
C LEU A 145 -15.18 6.96 -7.13
N ALA A 146 -16.22 7.44 -6.46
CA ALA A 146 -16.76 8.76 -6.73
C ALA A 146 -15.76 9.85 -6.31
N THR A 147 -15.74 10.95 -7.08
CA THR A 147 -14.95 12.14 -6.73
C THR A 147 -15.85 13.24 -6.18
N THR A 148 -15.27 14.08 -5.31
CA THR A 148 -15.93 15.24 -4.74
C THR A 148 -14.94 16.38 -4.52
N THR A 149 -15.46 17.56 -4.21
CA THR A 149 -14.68 18.67 -3.69
C THR A 149 -14.67 18.59 -2.16
N PHE A 150 -13.49 18.75 -1.55
CA PHE A 150 -13.33 18.65 -0.10
C PHE A 150 -12.55 19.86 0.43
N THR A 151 -12.99 20.45 1.55
CA THR A 151 -12.38 21.67 2.11
C THR A 151 -11.89 21.44 3.53
N ILE A 152 -10.63 21.82 3.82
CA ILE A 152 -10.05 21.84 5.15
C ILE A 152 -9.59 23.28 5.45
N GLY A 153 -10.23 23.91 6.43
CA GLY A 153 -9.99 25.32 6.71
C GLY A 153 -10.33 26.19 5.50
N GLU A 154 -9.35 26.91 4.96
CA GLU A 154 -9.49 27.75 3.76
C GLU A 154 -9.04 27.05 2.47
N THR A 155 -8.50 25.84 2.56
CA THR A 155 -7.97 25.10 1.40
C THR A 155 -9.01 24.15 0.84
N THR A 156 -9.29 24.27 -0.44
CA THR A 156 -10.22 23.43 -1.19
C THR A 156 -9.44 22.47 -2.11
N TYR A 157 -9.76 21.21 -2.04
CA TYR A 157 -9.24 20.12 -2.86
C TYR A 157 -10.32 19.69 -3.84
N GLU A 158 -10.00 19.67 -5.12
CA GLU A 158 -10.87 19.18 -6.17
C GLU A 158 -10.52 17.73 -6.51
N ASP A 159 -11.43 17.00 -7.15
CA ASP A 159 -11.24 15.62 -7.62
C ASP A 159 -10.75 14.65 -6.53
N VAL A 160 -11.27 14.80 -5.33
CA VAL A 160 -10.95 13.92 -4.19
C VAL A 160 -11.78 12.65 -4.28
N HIS A 161 -11.12 11.51 -4.43
CA HIS A 161 -11.74 10.18 -4.39
C HIS A 161 -12.20 9.85 -2.99
N VAL A 162 -13.42 9.32 -2.87
CA VAL A 162 -14.06 9.02 -1.58
C VAL A 162 -14.44 7.56 -1.49
N ASP A 163 -13.95 6.89 -0.46
CA ASP A 163 -14.41 5.57 -0.03
C ASP A 163 -14.90 5.66 1.41
N GLN A 164 -16.20 5.54 1.62
CA GLN A 164 -16.80 5.66 2.95
C GLN A 164 -17.91 4.64 3.16
N GLY A 165 -18.10 4.25 4.41
CA GLY A 165 -19.15 3.30 4.78
C GLY A 165 -19.12 2.93 6.25
N SER A 166 -19.78 1.84 6.56
CA SER A 166 -19.76 1.25 7.88
C SER A 166 -19.90 -0.27 7.79
N TYR A 167 -19.39 -0.96 8.79
CA TYR A 167 -19.52 -2.40 8.93
C TYR A 167 -19.68 -2.78 10.42
N MET A 168 -20.21 -3.98 10.65
CA MET A 168 -20.29 -4.54 12.00
C MET A 168 -18.99 -5.23 12.36
N ALA A 169 -18.31 -4.75 13.40
CA ALA A 169 -17.20 -5.45 14.04
C ALA A 169 -17.72 -6.01 15.36
N ASP A 170 -17.85 -7.33 15.44
CA ASP A 170 -18.51 -8.03 16.54
C ASP A 170 -19.95 -7.48 16.77
N THR A 171 -20.13 -6.66 17.80
CA THR A 171 -21.43 -6.04 18.14
C THR A 171 -21.45 -4.53 17.94
N THR A 172 -20.34 -3.95 17.45
CA THR A 172 -20.20 -2.49 17.31
C THR A 172 -20.21 -2.09 15.84
N MET A 173 -20.98 -1.05 15.49
CA MET A 173 -20.92 -0.43 14.17
C MET A 173 -19.67 0.43 14.07
N VAL A 174 -18.78 0.10 13.14
CA VAL A 174 -17.56 0.88 12.84
C VAL A 174 -17.77 1.62 11.54
N SER A 175 -17.66 2.94 11.57
CA SER A 175 -17.67 3.78 10.38
C SER A 175 -16.26 4.02 9.88
N TYR A 176 -16.12 4.17 8.57
CA TYR A 176 -14.85 4.55 7.94
C TYR A 176 -15.08 5.59 6.84
N ALA A 177 -14.05 6.40 6.57
CA ALA A 177 -14.01 7.32 5.44
C ALA A 177 -12.56 7.58 5.03
N TRP A 178 -12.29 7.44 3.73
CA TRP A 178 -11.00 7.71 3.11
C TRP A 178 -11.19 8.73 2.01
N TYR A 179 -10.41 9.81 2.06
CA TYR A 179 -10.39 10.87 1.07
C TYR A 179 -8.98 10.95 0.49
N TYR A 180 -8.86 10.72 -0.80
CA TYR A 180 -7.59 10.65 -1.51
C TYR A 180 -7.60 11.53 -2.74
N SER A 181 -6.58 12.37 -2.91
CA SER A 181 -6.34 13.19 -4.10
C SER A 181 -5.14 12.66 -4.87
N GLU A 182 -5.24 12.53 -6.20
CA GLU A 182 -4.10 12.16 -7.05
C GLU A 182 -2.97 13.22 -7.00
N GLN A 183 -3.28 14.47 -6.60
CA GLN A 183 -2.31 15.58 -6.53
C GLN A 183 -1.68 15.75 -5.14
N GLN A 184 -2.41 15.44 -4.06
CA GLN A 184 -1.99 15.68 -2.68
C GLN A 184 -1.78 14.39 -1.88
N GLY A 185 -2.22 13.27 -2.39
CA GLY A 185 -2.22 12.00 -1.67
C GLY A 185 -3.36 11.87 -0.68
N LEU A 186 -3.08 11.33 0.50
CA LEU A 186 -4.07 11.14 1.56
C LEU A 186 -4.48 12.49 2.17
N ILE A 187 -5.77 12.80 2.07
CA ILE A 187 -6.36 14.03 2.64
C ILE A 187 -6.92 13.77 4.03
N VAL A 188 -7.78 12.76 4.15
CA VAL A 188 -8.39 12.36 5.42
C VAL A 188 -8.52 10.86 5.46
N VAL A 189 -8.27 10.27 6.62
CA VAL A 189 -8.74 8.94 6.97
C VAL A 189 -9.46 9.00 8.30
N LYS A 190 -10.59 8.27 8.38
CA LYS A 190 -11.33 7.99 9.63
C LYS A 190 -11.66 6.52 9.65
N HIS A 191 -11.48 5.88 10.80
CA HIS A 191 -11.85 4.49 11.00
C HIS A 191 -12.11 4.23 12.50
N GLY A 192 -13.37 4.12 12.86
CA GLY A 192 -13.77 4.11 14.27
C GLY A 192 -13.33 5.39 14.97
N ASP A 193 -12.54 5.23 16.04
CA ASP A 193 -12.01 6.33 16.83
C ASP A 193 -10.71 6.94 16.27
N TYR A 194 -10.08 6.30 15.28
CA TYR A 194 -8.85 6.80 14.65
C TYR A 194 -9.14 7.78 13.53
N SER A 195 -8.36 8.86 13.48
CA SER A 195 -8.38 9.77 12.33
C SER A 195 -7.02 10.40 12.07
N LEU A 196 -6.74 10.63 10.77
CA LEU A 196 -5.66 11.49 10.30
C LEU A 196 -6.24 12.49 9.32
N THR A 197 -5.88 13.76 9.44
CA THR A 197 -6.34 14.83 8.55
C THR A 197 -5.13 15.65 8.11
N LEU A 198 -4.94 15.81 6.79
CA LEU A 198 -3.87 16.64 6.22
C LEU A 198 -3.98 18.08 6.73
N ILE A 199 -2.84 18.66 7.13
CA ILE A 199 -2.73 20.08 7.42
C ILE A 199 -2.23 20.77 6.14
N PRO A 200 -3.00 21.68 5.54
CA PRO A 200 -2.64 22.40 4.33
C PRO A 200 -1.35 23.19 4.43
#